data_5e327a771e7a1cb95be9a56fcbd23ddb
#
_entry.id   5e327a771e7a1cb95be9a56fcbd23ddb
#
_cell.length_a   1.000
_cell.length_b   1.000
_cell.length_c   1.000
_cell.angle_alpha   90.00
_cell.angle_beta   90.00
_cell.angle_gamma   90.00
#
_symmetry.space_group_name_H-M   'P 1'
#
loop_
_entity.id
_entity.type
_entity.pdbx_description
1 polymer ?
#
loop_
_entity_poly.entity_id
_entity_poly.type
_entity_poly.pdbx_seq_one_letter_code
_entity_poly.pdbx_strand_id
1 'polypeptide(L)'
;LIVLNDTREPWTGSWTVERRTLAGDVLATQRIDDVTIDAVDHRGFPLDEDVAQLGDAANELIVATPSDDAFPRVIFNGAEIIDQRLAAPADAFTATAERTADGVELTVTARDYVRDLFCMVDKVDPDARVEEGMVSLLPGESVTLHITTGHTGDPADFAAANVLRTANDLKR
;
A
#
# COMPACT_ATOMS: atom_id res chain seq x y z
N LEU A 1 -2.90 13.51 12.56
CA LEU A 1 -3.46 12.16 12.48
C LEU A 1 -4.81 12.13 13.20
N ILE A 2 -5.85 11.65 12.53
CA ILE A 2 -7.17 11.41 13.14
C ILE A 2 -7.42 9.90 13.12
N VAL A 3 -7.71 9.34 14.29
CA VAL A 3 -8.04 7.91 14.44
C VAL A 3 -9.52 7.79 14.82
N LEU A 4 -10.25 6.98 14.07
CA LEU A 4 -11.68 6.74 14.21
C LEU A 4 -11.89 5.28 14.65
N ASN A 5 -12.59 5.06 15.75
CA ASN A 5 -12.96 3.73 16.21
C ASN A 5 -14.47 3.52 16.03
N ASP A 6 -14.86 2.85 14.97
CA ASP A 6 -16.28 2.53 14.68
C ASP A 6 -16.74 1.22 15.34
N THR A 7 -15.87 0.58 16.13
CA THR A 7 -16.22 -0.66 16.84
C THR A 7 -16.98 -0.38 18.14
N ARG A 8 -17.49 -1.43 18.77
CA ARG A 8 -18.20 -1.34 20.08
C ARG A 8 -17.28 -1.53 21.27
N GLU A 9 -16.00 -1.76 21.03
CA GLU A 9 -14.98 -1.96 22.06
C GLU A 9 -13.96 -0.84 21.99
N PRO A 10 -13.45 -0.34 23.13
CA PRO A 10 -12.36 0.63 23.10
C PRO A 10 -11.09 -0.02 22.54
N TRP A 11 -10.30 0.76 21.84
CA TRP A 11 -8.97 0.36 21.36
C TRP A 11 -7.87 1.10 22.12
N THR A 12 -6.79 0.39 22.45
CA THR A 12 -5.57 0.97 23.02
C THR A 12 -4.35 0.49 22.26
N GLY A 13 -3.42 1.40 21.98
CA GLY A 13 -2.19 1.08 21.26
C GLY A 13 -1.29 2.28 21.07
N SER A 14 -0.48 2.25 20.03
CA SER A 14 0.39 3.35 19.63
C SER A 14 0.43 3.50 18.12
N TRP A 15 0.89 4.66 17.65
CA TRP A 15 1.12 4.95 16.25
C TRP A 15 2.56 5.39 16.02
N THR A 16 3.16 4.93 14.93
CA THR A 16 4.40 5.48 14.41
C THR A 16 4.08 6.23 13.13
N VAL A 17 4.42 7.52 13.09
CA VAL A 17 4.21 8.37 11.90
C VAL A 17 5.58 8.76 11.37
N GLU A 18 5.81 8.50 10.09
CA GLU A 18 7.10 8.74 9.45
C GLU A 18 6.92 9.56 8.19
N ARG A 19 7.76 10.58 8.01
CA ARG A 19 7.97 11.22 6.72
C ARG A 19 9.09 10.49 6.01
N ARG A 20 8.83 10.03 4.78
CA ARG A 20 9.77 9.20 4.00
C ARG A 20 9.91 9.72 2.58
N THR A 21 11.04 9.44 1.95
CA THR A 21 11.17 9.52 0.49
C THR A 21 10.43 8.36 -0.19
N LEU A 22 10.14 8.49 -1.49
CA LEU A 22 9.59 7.39 -2.29
C LEU A 22 10.56 6.20 -2.36
N ALA A 23 11.88 6.45 -2.29
CA ALA A 23 12.92 5.43 -2.24
C ALA A 23 13.02 4.71 -0.87
N GLY A 24 12.28 5.18 0.16
CA GLY A 24 12.17 4.52 1.46
C GLY A 24 13.00 5.12 2.58
N ASP A 25 13.81 6.16 2.34
CA ASP A 25 14.57 6.81 3.39
C ASP A 25 13.63 7.50 4.38
N VAL A 26 13.83 7.24 5.68
CA VAL A 26 13.10 7.92 6.76
C VAL A 26 13.73 9.29 7.02
N LEU A 27 12.94 10.35 6.86
CA LEU A 27 13.38 11.75 7.04
C LEU A 27 13.04 12.29 8.42
N ALA A 28 11.89 11.88 8.97
CA ALA A 28 11.46 12.24 10.32
C ALA A 28 10.53 11.16 10.85
N THR A 29 10.47 11.04 12.19
CA THR A 29 9.61 10.05 12.87
C THR A 29 9.01 10.66 14.12
N GLN A 30 7.72 10.47 14.31
CA GLN A 30 7.00 10.75 15.54
C GLN A 30 6.32 9.49 16.04
N ARG A 31 6.50 9.18 17.33
CA ARG A 31 5.76 8.12 18.00
C ARG A 31 4.67 8.72 18.89
N ILE A 32 3.47 8.16 18.82
CA ILE A 32 2.32 8.55 19.62
C ILE A 32 1.96 7.32 20.46
N ASP A 33 2.37 7.36 21.73
CA ASP A 33 2.16 6.25 22.68
C ASP A 33 0.89 6.45 23.51
N ASP A 34 0.45 5.40 24.21
CA ASP A 34 -0.65 5.39 25.17
C ASP A 34 -1.97 5.95 24.57
N VAL A 35 -2.23 5.64 23.31
CA VAL A 35 -3.44 6.04 22.61
C VAL A 35 -4.59 5.17 23.09
N THR A 36 -5.66 5.81 23.57
CA THR A 36 -6.94 5.15 23.85
C THR A 36 -8.04 5.86 23.07
N ILE A 37 -8.82 5.11 22.31
CA ILE A 37 -10.00 5.58 21.57
C ILE A 37 -11.20 4.78 22.09
N ASP A 38 -12.17 5.43 22.68
CA ASP A 38 -13.38 4.77 23.16
C ASP A 38 -14.20 4.19 22.01
N ALA A 39 -15.16 3.31 22.37
CA ALA A 39 -16.09 2.74 21.41
C ALA A 39 -16.89 3.84 20.68
N VAL A 40 -16.98 3.76 19.37
CA VAL A 40 -17.73 4.71 18.51
C VAL A 40 -17.27 6.15 18.73
N ASP A 41 -15.96 6.37 18.85
CA ASP A 41 -15.35 7.68 19.08
C ASP A 41 -14.17 7.94 18.15
N HIS A 42 -13.64 9.16 18.18
CA HIS A 42 -12.48 9.54 17.38
C HIS A 42 -11.56 10.47 18.19
N ARG A 43 -10.29 10.46 17.83
CA ARG A 43 -9.30 11.35 18.46
C ARG A 43 -8.30 11.88 17.44
N GLY A 44 -8.02 13.19 17.53
CA GLY A 44 -6.99 13.86 16.74
C GLY A 44 -5.69 13.97 17.51
N PHE A 45 -4.57 13.71 16.82
CA PHE A 45 -3.22 13.84 17.34
C PHE A 45 -2.45 14.84 16.48
N PRO A 46 -1.90 15.94 17.05
CA PRO A 46 -1.05 16.85 16.32
C PRO A 46 0.22 16.12 15.89
N LEU A 47 0.70 16.41 14.69
CA LEU A 47 1.99 15.93 14.21
C LEU A 47 3.03 17.03 14.40
N ASP A 48 4.26 16.61 14.71
CA ASP A 48 5.41 17.48 14.76
C ASP A 48 5.66 18.10 13.38
N GLU A 49 6.15 19.32 13.33
CA GLU A 49 6.29 20.07 12.10
C GLU A 49 7.19 19.38 11.07
N ASP A 50 8.27 18.76 11.52
CA ASP A 50 9.22 18.04 10.67
C ASP A 50 8.64 16.73 10.07
N VAL A 51 7.60 16.14 10.70
CA VAL A 51 6.84 15.01 10.16
C VAL A 51 5.70 15.48 9.27
N ALA A 52 4.99 16.55 9.66
CA ALA A 52 3.80 17.03 8.98
C ALA A 52 4.11 17.78 7.67
N GLN A 53 5.26 18.46 7.59
CA GLN A 53 5.62 19.29 6.43
C GLN A 53 6.53 18.53 5.47
N LEU A 54 6.01 18.24 4.28
CA LEU A 54 6.80 17.68 3.19
C LEU A 54 7.74 18.74 2.63
N GLY A 55 9.04 18.43 2.55
CA GLY A 55 10.04 19.29 1.93
C GLY A 55 9.98 19.24 0.40
N ASP A 56 9.65 18.06 -0.15
CA ASP A 56 9.45 17.81 -1.59
C ASP A 56 8.24 16.89 -1.78
N ALA A 57 7.05 17.47 -1.86
CA ALA A 57 5.79 16.73 -1.98
C ALA A 57 5.74 15.77 -3.19
N ALA A 58 6.54 16.00 -4.22
CA ALA A 58 6.64 15.10 -5.37
C ALA A 58 7.46 13.84 -5.09
N ASN A 59 8.31 13.86 -4.05
CA ASN A 59 9.24 12.78 -3.73
C ASN A 59 9.11 12.26 -2.29
N GLU A 60 8.16 12.79 -1.53
CA GLU A 60 7.96 12.42 -0.13
C GLU A 60 6.52 11.99 0.12
N LEU A 61 6.35 11.20 1.16
CA LEU A 61 5.06 10.75 1.68
C LEU A 61 5.10 10.66 3.21
N ILE A 62 3.92 10.61 3.84
CA ILE A 62 3.80 10.36 5.27
C ILE A 62 3.10 9.01 5.45
N VAL A 63 3.70 8.17 6.29
CA VAL A 63 3.18 6.85 6.63
C VAL A 63 2.80 6.84 8.11
N ALA A 64 1.55 6.51 8.42
CA ALA A 64 1.10 6.27 9.77
C ALA A 64 0.79 4.78 9.95
N THR A 65 1.55 4.12 10.85
CA THR A 65 1.45 2.70 11.11
C THR A 65 0.98 2.46 12.54
N PRO A 66 -0.13 1.74 12.77
CA PRO A 66 -0.58 1.36 14.10
C PRO A 66 0.31 0.27 14.69
N SER A 67 0.23 0.07 16.01
CA SER A 67 0.97 -0.99 16.72
C SER A 67 0.41 -2.40 16.52
N ASP A 68 -0.78 -2.51 15.96
CA ASP A 68 -1.49 -3.77 15.72
C ASP A 68 -2.35 -3.69 14.45
N ASP A 69 -3.04 -4.78 14.12
CA ASP A 69 -3.85 -4.91 12.91
C ASP A 69 -5.29 -4.39 13.07
N ALA A 70 -5.63 -3.70 14.18
CA ALA A 70 -6.98 -3.16 14.40
C ALA A 70 -7.31 -2.02 13.45
N PHE A 71 -6.28 -1.31 12.98
CA PHE A 71 -6.40 -0.28 11.95
C PHE A 71 -5.45 -0.56 10.78
N PRO A 72 -5.84 -0.20 9.57
CA PRO A 72 -4.91 -0.25 8.45
C PRO A 72 -3.83 0.84 8.57
N ARG A 73 -2.65 0.55 8.04
CA ARG A 73 -1.64 1.57 7.76
C ARG A 73 -2.23 2.62 6.80
N VAL A 74 -1.89 3.88 7.01
CA VAL A 74 -2.28 4.98 6.14
C VAL A 74 -1.05 5.57 5.46
N ILE A 75 -1.14 5.81 4.15
CA ILE A 75 -0.12 6.51 3.36
C ILE A 75 -0.74 7.79 2.83
N PHE A 76 -0.18 8.93 3.26
CA PHE A 76 -0.54 10.25 2.72
C PHE A 76 0.46 10.64 1.63
N ASN A 77 -0.05 10.83 0.43
CA ASN A 77 0.69 11.31 -0.72
C ASN A 77 0.54 12.83 -0.83
N GLY A 78 1.63 13.58 -0.76
CA GLY A 78 1.62 15.04 -0.76
C GLY A 78 1.34 15.67 -2.13
N ALA A 79 1.40 14.88 -3.21
CA ALA A 79 1.16 15.34 -4.57
C ALA A 79 0.19 14.41 -5.31
N GLU A 80 -0.45 14.95 -6.34
CA GLU A 80 -1.22 14.18 -7.29
C GLU A 80 -0.32 13.17 -8.02
N ILE A 81 -0.90 12.06 -8.50
CA ILE A 81 -0.14 10.98 -9.17
C ILE A 81 0.74 11.54 -10.30
N ILE A 82 0.20 12.45 -11.08
CA ILE A 82 0.92 13.04 -12.24
C ILE A 82 2.14 13.86 -11.81
N ASP A 83 2.13 14.44 -10.62
CA ASP A 83 3.18 15.31 -10.09
C ASP A 83 4.20 14.53 -9.23
N GLN A 84 3.86 13.32 -8.76
CA GLN A 84 4.80 12.49 -8.02
C GLN A 84 5.92 11.95 -8.93
N ARG A 85 7.12 11.78 -8.38
CA ARG A 85 8.27 11.19 -9.10
C ARG A 85 8.33 9.67 -8.90
N LEU A 86 7.20 8.99 -9.16
CA LEU A 86 7.14 7.54 -9.10
C LEU A 86 8.13 6.90 -10.07
N ALA A 87 8.84 5.87 -9.65
CA ALA A 87 9.65 5.05 -10.54
C ALA A 87 8.77 4.33 -11.57
N ALA A 88 9.30 4.05 -12.77
CA ALA A 88 8.58 3.25 -13.77
C ALA A 88 8.33 1.82 -13.22
N PRO A 89 7.26 1.11 -13.62
CA PRO A 89 6.96 -0.23 -13.10
C PRO A 89 8.12 -1.21 -13.16
N ALA A 90 8.90 -1.21 -14.25
CA ALA A 90 10.06 -2.10 -14.42
C ALA A 90 11.16 -1.87 -13.37
N ASP A 91 11.26 -0.66 -12.83
CA ASP A 91 12.22 -0.27 -11.80
C ASP A 91 11.61 -0.38 -10.41
N ALA A 92 10.29 -0.11 -10.28
CA ALA A 92 9.59 -0.04 -9.01
C ALA A 92 9.37 -1.39 -8.34
N PHE A 93 9.14 -2.47 -9.09
CA PHE A 93 8.84 -3.79 -8.50
C PHE A 93 9.24 -4.97 -9.38
N THR A 94 9.19 -6.16 -8.80
CA THR A 94 9.17 -7.45 -9.50
C THR A 94 7.88 -8.19 -9.17
N ALA A 95 7.43 -9.04 -10.10
CA ALA A 95 6.29 -9.92 -9.89
C ALA A 95 6.62 -11.35 -10.31
N THR A 96 6.18 -12.33 -9.53
CA THR A 96 6.25 -13.75 -9.82
C THR A 96 4.89 -14.39 -9.61
N ALA A 97 4.51 -15.34 -10.45
CA ALA A 97 3.23 -16.01 -10.35
C ALA A 97 3.43 -17.53 -10.32
N GLU A 98 2.77 -18.19 -9.38
CA GLU A 98 2.86 -19.65 -9.19
C GLU A 98 1.47 -20.29 -9.20
N ARG A 99 1.36 -21.48 -9.77
CA ARG A 99 0.11 -22.23 -9.82
C ARG A 99 -0.16 -22.85 -8.45
N THR A 100 -1.41 -22.71 -7.97
CA THR A 100 -1.93 -23.38 -6.78
C THR A 100 -3.00 -24.40 -7.15
N ALA A 101 -3.58 -25.08 -6.16
CA ALA A 101 -4.63 -26.08 -6.38
C ALA A 101 -5.94 -25.46 -6.92
N ASP A 102 -6.22 -24.21 -6.56
CA ASP A 102 -7.46 -23.47 -6.86
C ASP A 102 -7.25 -22.21 -7.67
N GLY A 103 -6.00 -21.96 -8.14
CA GLY A 103 -5.73 -20.78 -8.95
C GLY A 103 -4.27 -20.42 -9.10
N VAL A 104 -3.93 -19.19 -8.77
CA VAL A 104 -2.59 -18.61 -8.90
C VAL A 104 -2.28 -17.72 -7.68
N GLU A 105 -1.08 -17.84 -7.15
CA GLU A 105 -0.47 -16.86 -6.24
C GLU A 105 0.44 -15.93 -7.02
N LEU A 106 0.11 -14.64 -7.00
CA LEU A 106 0.89 -13.59 -7.64
C LEU A 106 1.59 -12.76 -6.55
N THR A 107 2.91 -12.94 -6.41
CA THR A 107 3.72 -12.20 -5.45
C THR A 107 4.38 -11.01 -6.13
N VAL A 108 4.16 -9.82 -5.57
CA VAL A 108 4.77 -8.56 -6.00
C VAL A 108 5.68 -8.05 -4.90
N THR A 109 6.95 -7.76 -5.24
CA THR A 109 7.94 -7.20 -4.32
C THR A 109 8.39 -5.83 -4.79
N ALA A 110 8.19 -4.83 -3.95
CA ALA A 110 8.54 -3.43 -4.23
C ALA A 110 10.05 -3.19 -4.04
N ARG A 111 10.65 -2.48 -4.98
CA ARG A 111 12.02 -1.94 -4.91
C ARG A 111 12.02 -0.43 -4.68
N ASP A 112 10.95 0.23 -5.11
CA ASP A 112 10.62 1.64 -4.90
C ASP A 112 9.16 1.73 -4.48
N TYR A 113 8.64 2.91 -4.15
CA TYR A 113 7.23 3.06 -3.80
C TYR A 113 6.32 2.65 -4.97
N VAL A 114 5.52 1.62 -4.73
CA VAL A 114 4.46 1.14 -5.64
C VAL A 114 3.13 1.69 -5.17
N ARG A 115 2.56 2.61 -5.94
CA ARG A 115 1.29 3.24 -5.60
C ARG A 115 0.12 2.57 -6.32
N ASP A 116 -0.91 2.21 -5.55
CA ASP A 116 -2.20 1.73 -6.05
C ASP A 116 -2.06 0.52 -7.01
N LEU A 117 -1.33 -0.51 -6.55
CA LEU A 117 -1.21 -1.80 -7.26
C LEU A 117 -2.56 -2.51 -7.28
N PHE A 118 -2.98 -2.98 -8.45
CA PHE A 118 -4.15 -3.86 -8.60
C PHE A 118 -3.98 -4.81 -9.78
N CYS A 119 -4.67 -5.95 -9.72
CA CYS A 119 -4.64 -6.96 -10.77
C CYS A 119 -6.00 -7.04 -11.48
N MET A 120 -6.00 -6.78 -12.80
CA MET A 120 -7.19 -6.87 -13.66
C MET A 120 -7.35 -8.32 -14.12
N VAL A 121 -7.67 -9.22 -13.18
CA VAL A 121 -7.74 -10.68 -13.40
C VAL A 121 -8.70 -11.09 -14.49
N ASP A 122 -9.78 -10.32 -14.69
CA ASP A 122 -10.81 -10.49 -15.72
C ASP A 122 -10.27 -10.41 -17.16
N LYS A 123 -9.10 -9.81 -17.35
CA LYS A 123 -8.42 -9.78 -18.67
C LYS A 123 -7.77 -11.10 -19.06
N VAL A 124 -7.48 -11.96 -18.06
CA VAL A 124 -6.93 -13.29 -18.29
C VAL A 124 -8.04 -14.33 -18.28
N ASP A 125 -8.91 -14.25 -17.29
CA ASP A 125 -10.05 -15.15 -17.13
C ASP A 125 -11.24 -14.32 -16.59
N PRO A 126 -12.35 -14.21 -17.36
CA PRO A 126 -13.53 -13.43 -16.95
C PRO A 126 -14.16 -13.91 -15.63
N ASP A 127 -13.97 -15.17 -15.26
CA ASP A 127 -14.50 -15.75 -14.03
C ASP A 127 -13.52 -15.67 -12.85
N ALA A 128 -12.27 -15.22 -13.09
CA ALA A 128 -11.29 -15.07 -12.04
C ALA A 128 -11.70 -14.06 -10.96
N ARG A 129 -11.24 -14.31 -9.75
CA ARG A 129 -11.44 -13.43 -8.57
C ARG A 129 -10.13 -13.25 -7.85
N VAL A 130 -9.91 -12.06 -7.32
CA VAL A 130 -8.80 -11.73 -6.42
C VAL A 130 -9.39 -11.11 -5.16
N GLU A 131 -8.87 -11.48 -3.99
CA GLU A 131 -9.41 -11.04 -2.71
C GLU A 131 -8.97 -9.62 -2.36
N GLU A 132 -7.71 -9.29 -2.63
CA GLU A 132 -7.17 -7.96 -2.38
C GLU A 132 -7.52 -7.01 -3.51
N GLY A 133 -7.92 -5.81 -3.11
CA GLY A 133 -8.20 -4.72 -4.04
C GLY A 133 -6.93 -3.94 -4.40
N MET A 134 -6.95 -2.65 -4.10
CA MET A 134 -5.87 -1.72 -4.41
C MET A 134 -4.89 -1.65 -3.23
N VAL A 135 -3.60 -1.95 -3.47
CA VAL A 135 -2.56 -2.01 -2.44
C VAL A 135 -1.40 -1.08 -2.80
N SER A 136 -0.87 -0.36 -1.80
CA SER A 136 0.38 0.40 -1.97
C SER A 136 1.49 -0.23 -1.14
N LEU A 137 2.69 -0.37 -1.74
CA LEU A 137 3.86 -1.01 -1.13
C LEU A 137 4.99 -0.01 -0.98
N LEU A 138 5.58 0.03 0.20
CA LEU A 138 6.84 0.74 0.44
C LEU A 138 8.02 -0.11 -0.07
N PRO A 139 9.19 0.50 -0.34
CA PRO A 139 10.38 -0.23 -0.75
C PRO A 139 10.73 -1.37 0.21
N GLY A 140 10.96 -2.57 -0.34
CA GLY A 140 11.27 -3.80 0.40
C GLY A 140 10.04 -4.59 0.85
N GLU A 141 8.84 -4.08 0.70
CA GLU A 141 7.61 -4.81 1.02
C GLU A 141 7.18 -5.73 -0.11
N SER A 142 6.44 -6.78 0.25
CA SER A 142 5.82 -7.71 -0.69
C SER A 142 4.36 -7.94 -0.35
N VAL A 143 3.55 -8.18 -1.37
CA VAL A 143 2.18 -8.67 -1.24
C VAL A 143 2.00 -9.92 -2.10
N THR A 144 1.26 -10.89 -1.61
CA THR A 144 0.81 -12.03 -2.39
C THR A 144 -0.69 -11.91 -2.63
N LEU A 145 -1.07 -11.79 -3.89
CA LEU A 145 -2.47 -11.75 -4.33
C LEU A 145 -2.91 -13.19 -4.63
N HIS A 146 -3.95 -13.64 -3.94
CA HIS A 146 -4.55 -14.95 -4.16
C HIS A 146 -5.64 -14.84 -5.22
N ILE A 147 -5.41 -15.46 -6.39
CA ILE A 147 -6.30 -15.41 -7.55
C ILE A 147 -6.96 -16.76 -7.72
N THR A 148 -8.26 -16.85 -7.45
CA THR A 148 -9.07 -18.02 -7.78
C THR A 148 -9.42 -17.97 -9.26
N THR A 149 -9.05 -19.00 -10.03
CA THR A 149 -9.25 -19.05 -11.48
C THR A 149 -9.24 -20.48 -12.02
N GLY A 150 -10.03 -20.72 -13.09
CA GLY A 150 -9.96 -21.91 -13.92
C GLY A 150 -8.96 -21.82 -15.07
N HIS A 151 -8.23 -20.73 -15.20
CA HIS A 151 -7.23 -20.54 -16.26
C HIS A 151 -6.14 -21.62 -16.20
N THR A 152 -5.91 -22.32 -17.29
CA THR A 152 -4.92 -23.42 -17.41
C THR A 152 -3.63 -23.01 -18.14
N GLY A 153 -3.55 -21.77 -18.61
CA GLY A 153 -2.38 -21.20 -19.28
C GLY A 153 -1.22 -20.91 -18.30
N ASP A 154 -0.29 -20.07 -18.75
CA ASP A 154 0.85 -19.68 -17.93
C ASP A 154 0.38 -18.79 -16.75
N PRO A 155 0.72 -19.14 -15.49
CA PRO A 155 0.45 -18.24 -14.35
C PRO A 155 1.00 -16.81 -14.54
N ALA A 156 2.11 -16.66 -15.25
CA ALA A 156 2.73 -15.38 -15.55
C ALA A 156 1.82 -14.43 -16.36
N ASP A 157 0.75 -14.92 -16.98
CA ASP A 157 -0.23 -14.10 -17.67
C ASP A 157 -0.86 -13.06 -16.72
N PHE A 158 -1.01 -13.38 -15.42
CA PHE A 158 -1.50 -12.47 -14.39
C PHE A 158 -0.49 -11.39 -13.98
N ALA A 159 0.80 -11.59 -14.26
CA ALA A 159 1.84 -10.60 -14.03
C ALA A 159 2.09 -9.69 -15.26
N ALA A 160 1.39 -9.94 -16.38
CA ALA A 160 1.57 -9.16 -17.59
C ALA A 160 1.21 -7.67 -17.37
N ALA A 161 1.97 -6.75 -18.01
CA ALA A 161 1.85 -5.31 -17.83
C ALA A 161 0.46 -4.70 -18.19
N ASN A 162 -0.36 -5.42 -18.95
CA ASN A 162 -1.75 -5.02 -19.22
C ASN A 162 -2.75 -5.58 -18.22
N VAL A 163 -2.33 -6.43 -17.29
CA VAL A 163 -3.14 -7.09 -16.25
C VAL A 163 -2.77 -6.56 -14.88
N LEU A 164 -1.49 -6.62 -14.51
CA LEU A 164 -1.00 -6.04 -13.26
C LEU A 164 -0.67 -4.56 -13.48
N ARG A 165 -1.41 -3.68 -12.79
CA ARG A 165 -1.36 -2.24 -12.99
C ARG A 165 -1.10 -1.48 -11.70
N THR A 166 -0.50 -0.30 -11.83
CA THR A 166 -0.17 0.60 -10.73
C THR A 166 -0.34 2.05 -11.17
N ALA A 167 -0.38 2.99 -10.22
CA ALA A 167 -0.27 4.41 -10.55
C ALA A 167 1.09 4.76 -11.19
N ASN A 168 2.13 3.97 -10.94
CA ASN A 168 3.45 4.12 -11.55
C ASN A 168 3.41 4.00 -13.09
N ASP A 169 2.42 3.28 -13.65
CA ASP A 169 2.21 3.17 -15.10
C ASP A 169 1.83 4.49 -15.78
N LEU A 170 1.32 5.46 -15.02
CA LEU A 170 0.90 6.76 -15.56
C LEU A 170 2.08 7.70 -15.82
N LYS A 171 3.28 7.33 -15.40
CA LYS A 171 4.51 8.05 -15.70
C LYS A 171 5.01 7.74 -17.11
N ARG A 172 5.31 8.78 -17.83
CA ARG A 172 5.88 8.75 -19.18
C ARG A 172 7.34 9.17 -19.16
#